data_0f97830e9ed1044244e0a992cfd4d9af
#
_entry.id   0f97830e9ed1044244e0a992cfd4d9af
#
_cell.length_a   1.000
_cell.length_b   1.000
_cell.length_c   1.000
_cell.angle_alpha   90.00
_cell.angle_beta   90.00
_cell.angle_gamma   90.00
#
_symmetry.space_group_name_H-M   'P 1'
#
loop_
_entity.id
_entity.type
_entity.pdbx_description
1 polymer ?
#
loop_
_entity_poly.entity_id
_entity_poly.type
_entity_poly.pdbx_seq_one_letter_code
_entity_poly.pdbx_strand_id
1 'polypeptide(L)'
;VLAVVAIIVVGKSLAAGALVLLFKYPLKSALVIAASLAQIGEFSFILIGLGLYLGLVDLQVQSLVVSGAILSIALNPVIFSLIPKLNDGMVKRYQWVRNLNARSHTMEELPQQTDGKYLGGHVVLVGHTSLSKRLSKTFRKRDISHVIVDTSREVVAKLRKNGQAAVSGEYADPVTLVQAHTTNADCLVIATGDTPGLTQMIENAKMLNPAIRVFVQAYSKEEKELLGAMPDVHVYRWEDTLSDAMVHDILKGKSA
;
A
#
# COMPACT_ATOMS: atom_id res chain seq x y z
N VAL A 1 -38.39 2.14 9.82
CA VAL A 1 -37.40 1.73 8.82
C VAL A 1 -36.55 2.92 8.40
N LEU A 2 -37.13 4.01 7.84
CA LEU A 2 -36.36 5.16 7.32
C LEU A 2 -35.38 5.79 8.35
N ALA A 3 -35.85 5.95 9.61
CA ALA A 3 -35.00 6.48 10.68
C ALA A 3 -33.79 5.55 10.97
N VAL A 4 -34.03 4.23 10.99
CA VAL A 4 -32.97 3.23 11.17
C VAL A 4 -31.97 3.31 10.02
N VAL A 5 -32.41 3.33 8.77
CA VAL A 5 -31.57 3.48 7.59
C VAL A 5 -30.75 4.78 7.64
N ALA A 6 -31.41 5.91 8.03
CA ALA A 6 -30.71 7.19 8.15
C ALA A 6 -29.59 7.16 9.19
N ILE A 7 -29.82 6.56 10.36
CA ILE A 7 -28.81 6.41 11.41
C ILE A 7 -27.62 5.56 10.89
N ILE A 8 -27.91 4.46 10.20
CA ILE A 8 -26.88 3.54 9.69
C ILE A 8 -26.06 4.19 8.57
N VAL A 9 -26.76 4.71 7.55
CA VAL A 9 -26.11 5.25 6.35
C VAL A 9 -25.45 6.59 6.64
N VAL A 10 -26.11 7.50 7.37
CA VAL A 10 -25.57 8.84 7.62
C VAL A 10 -24.74 8.89 8.89
N GLY A 11 -25.26 8.40 10.01
CA GLY A 11 -24.60 8.51 11.32
C GLY A 11 -23.26 7.77 11.35
N LYS A 12 -23.24 6.49 10.97
CA LYS A 12 -22.01 5.68 10.91
C LYS A 12 -21.00 6.25 9.91
N SER A 13 -21.47 6.64 8.72
CA SER A 13 -20.58 7.17 7.68
C SER A 13 -19.96 8.50 8.08
N LEU A 14 -20.72 9.39 8.69
CA LEU A 14 -20.18 10.66 9.21
C LEU A 14 -19.15 10.43 10.31
N ALA A 15 -19.44 9.55 11.27
CA ALA A 15 -18.49 9.22 12.33
C ALA A 15 -17.20 8.60 11.79
N ALA A 16 -17.30 7.65 10.86
CA ALA A 16 -16.16 7.01 10.24
C ALA A 16 -15.34 8.00 9.40
N GLY A 17 -16.00 8.79 8.56
CA GLY A 17 -15.34 9.81 7.74
C GLY A 17 -14.65 10.88 8.59
N ALA A 18 -15.31 11.35 9.65
CA ALA A 18 -14.72 12.33 10.57
C ALA A 18 -13.47 11.76 11.28
N LEU A 19 -13.51 10.49 11.71
CA LEU A 19 -12.37 9.82 12.32
C LEU A 19 -11.17 9.78 11.35
N VAL A 20 -11.39 9.36 10.11
CA VAL A 20 -10.34 9.28 9.08
C VAL A 20 -9.74 10.65 8.78
N LEU A 21 -10.58 11.69 8.70
CA LEU A 21 -10.13 13.08 8.51
C LEU A 21 -9.35 13.61 9.72
N LEU A 22 -9.73 13.22 10.94
CA LEU A 22 -9.01 13.56 12.17
C LEU A 22 -7.56 13.03 12.14
N PHE A 23 -7.36 11.85 11.57
CA PHE A 23 -6.03 11.28 11.32
C PHE A 23 -5.33 11.88 10.09
N LYS A 24 -5.91 12.92 9.47
CA LYS A 24 -5.33 13.67 8.33
C LYS A 24 -5.12 12.83 7.07
N TYR A 25 -5.92 11.77 6.88
CA TYR A 25 -5.96 11.04 5.62
C TYR A 25 -6.68 11.84 4.52
N PRO A 26 -6.41 11.55 3.23
CA PRO A 26 -7.08 12.20 2.11
C PRO A 26 -8.59 12.09 2.17
N LEU A 27 -9.28 13.12 1.68
CA LEU A 27 -10.74 13.12 1.63
C LEU A 27 -11.30 11.91 0.87
N LYS A 28 -10.67 11.53 -0.24
CA LYS A 28 -11.09 10.35 -1.04
C LYS A 28 -11.09 9.08 -0.17
N SER A 29 -10.04 8.85 0.62
CA SER A 29 -9.98 7.70 1.54
C SER A 29 -11.04 7.78 2.62
N ALA A 30 -11.30 8.97 3.18
CA ALA A 30 -12.35 9.17 4.17
C ALA A 30 -13.73 8.85 3.59
N LEU A 31 -14.04 9.29 2.36
CA LEU A 31 -15.30 9.02 1.68
C LEU A 31 -15.47 7.53 1.35
N VAL A 32 -14.41 6.86 0.89
CA VAL A 32 -14.44 5.42 0.60
C VAL A 32 -14.70 4.61 1.88
N ILE A 33 -13.98 4.90 2.97
CA ILE A 33 -14.15 4.21 4.25
C ILE A 33 -15.57 4.50 4.83
N ALA A 34 -16.02 5.74 4.76
CA ALA A 34 -17.37 6.12 5.18
C ALA A 34 -18.44 5.35 4.41
N ALA A 35 -18.32 5.24 3.09
CA ALA A 35 -19.24 4.50 2.24
C ALA A 35 -19.20 2.98 2.51
N SER A 36 -18.00 2.42 2.71
CA SER A 36 -17.83 1.00 3.05
C SER A 36 -18.53 0.63 4.36
N LEU A 37 -18.59 1.54 5.32
CA LEU A 37 -19.25 1.36 6.62
C LEU A 37 -20.73 1.80 6.63
N ALA A 38 -21.26 2.29 5.51
CA ALA A 38 -22.64 2.78 5.38
C ALA A 38 -23.71 1.67 5.42
N GLN A 39 -23.30 0.41 5.52
CA GLN A 39 -24.23 -0.73 5.58
C GLN A 39 -24.21 -1.43 6.94
N ILE A 40 -25.24 -2.21 7.23
CA ILE A 40 -25.27 -3.11 8.39
C ILE A 40 -24.31 -4.26 8.15
N GLY A 41 -23.47 -4.56 9.16
CA GLY A 41 -22.59 -5.73 9.14
C GLY A 41 -23.30 -7.01 9.59
N GLU A 42 -22.78 -8.15 9.20
CA GLU A 42 -23.35 -9.48 9.48
C GLU A 42 -23.54 -9.77 10.99
N PHE A 43 -22.65 -9.27 11.84
CA PHE A 43 -22.79 -9.41 13.29
C PHE A 43 -24.07 -8.81 13.85
N SER A 44 -24.66 -7.82 13.19
CA SER A 44 -25.95 -7.24 13.62
C SER A 44 -27.09 -8.24 13.50
N PHE A 45 -27.04 -9.16 12.53
CA PHE A 45 -28.03 -10.23 12.40
C PHE A 45 -27.89 -11.28 13.51
N ILE A 46 -26.66 -11.58 13.91
CA ILE A 46 -26.39 -12.51 15.02
C ILE A 46 -26.90 -11.88 16.33
N LEU A 47 -26.57 -10.60 16.56
CA LEU A 47 -26.99 -9.90 17.77
C LEU A 47 -28.53 -9.77 17.88
N ILE A 48 -29.22 -9.44 16.79
CA ILE A 48 -30.67 -9.33 16.83
C ILE A 48 -31.35 -10.69 17.03
N GLY A 49 -30.79 -11.76 16.43
CA GLY A 49 -31.24 -13.14 16.65
C GLY A 49 -31.07 -13.58 18.11
N LEU A 50 -29.92 -13.28 18.70
CA LEU A 50 -29.66 -13.55 20.11
C LEU A 50 -30.58 -12.73 21.03
N GLY A 51 -30.80 -11.45 20.72
CA GLY A 51 -31.71 -10.58 21.45
C GLY A 51 -33.18 -11.10 21.44
N LEU A 52 -33.62 -11.64 20.30
CA LEU A 52 -34.91 -12.30 20.16
C LEU A 52 -34.99 -13.58 21.02
N TYR A 53 -33.94 -14.43 20.94
CA TYR A 53 -33.87 -15.65 21.72
C TYR A 53 -33.89 -15.41 23.23
N LEU A 54 -33.26 -14.35 23.70
CA LEU A 54 -33.24 -13.93 25.11
C LEU A 54 -34.50 -13.14 25.54
N GLY A 55 -35.42 -12.90 24.63
CA GLY A 55 -36.63 -12.11 24.92
C GLY A 55 -36.37 -10.61 25.15
N LEU A 56 -35.21 -10.09 24.76
CA LEU A 56 -34.84 -8.67 24.91
C LEU A 56 -35.42 -7.77 23.81
N VAL A 57 -35.77 -8.34 22.70
CA VAL A 57 -36.38 -7.66 21.54
C VAL A 57 -37.51 -8.51 20.97
N ASP A 58 -38.44 -7.89 20.29
CA ASP A 58 -39.56 -8.56 19.64
C ASP A 58 -39.33 -8.75 18.12
N LEU A 59 -40.22 -9.48 17.48
CA LEU A 59 -40.19 -9.73 16.04
C LEU A 59 -40.33 -8.42 15.22
N GLN A 60 -40.95 -7.38 15.76
CA GLN A 60 -41.10 -6.10 15.06
C GLN A 60 -39.73 -5.40 14.97
N VAL A 61 -38.96 -5.42 16.05
CA VAL A 61 -37.58 -4.86 16.09
C VAL A 61 -36.69 -5.62 15.14
N GLN A 62 -36.75 -6.96 15.14
CA GLN A 62 -36.00 -7.78 14.19
C GLN A 62 -36.35 -7.42 12.74
N SER A 63 -37.62 -7.32 12.41
CA SER A 63 -38.12 -6.97 11.06
C SER A 63 -37.62 -5.57 10.62
N LEU A 64 -37.59 -4.62 11.55
CA LEU A 64 -37.06 -3.26 11.29
C LEU A 64 -35.57 -3.27 10.97
N VAL A 65 -34.77 -4.04 11.73
CA VAL A 65 -33.33 -4.15 11.53
C VAL A 65 -33.03 -4.84 10.21
N VAL A 66 -33.70 -5.96 9.91
CA VAL A 66 -33.52 -6.70 8.66
C VAL A 66 -33.91 -5.84 7.45
N SER A 67 -35.06 -5.16 7.51
CA SER A 67 -35.48 -4.25 6.43
C SER A 67 -34.52 -3.09 6.24
N GLY A 68 -33.98 -2.53 7.32
CA GLY A 68 -32.94 -1.48 7.29
C GLY A 68 -31.65 -1.97 6.68
N ALA A 69 -31.26 -3.21 6.98
CA ALA A 69 -30.06 -3.84 6.42
C ALA A 69 -30.17 -4.03 4.90
N ILE A 70 -31.27 -4.62 4.43
CA ILE A 70 -31.51 -4.83 3.00
C ILE A 70 -31.46 -3.50 2.24
N LEU A 71 -32.13 -2.47 2.76
CA LEU A 71 -32.13 -1.16 2.14
C LEU A 71 -30.75 -0.50 2.16
N SER A 72 -29.98 -0.61 3.25
CA SER A 72 -28.64 -0.04 3.33
C SER A 72 -27.67 -0.73 2.37
N ILE A 73 -27.79 -2.05 2.20
CA ILE A 73 -26.97 -2.82 1.23
C ILE A 73 -27.35 -2.42 -0.21
N ALA A 74 -28.65 -2.32 -0.51
CA ALA A 74 -29.13 -1.93 -1.84
C ALA A 74 -28.71 -0.49 -2.23
N LEU A 75 -28.61 0.42 -1.26
CA LEU A 75 -28.19 1.80 -1.46
C LEU A 75 -26.65 1.94 -1.63
N ASN A 76 -25.88 0.97 -1.18
CA ASN A 76 -24.42 1.08 -1.12
C ASN A 76 -23.77 1.35 -2.49
N PRO A 77 -24.11 0.69 -3.61
CA PRO A 77 -23.58 1.02 -4.93
C PRO A 77 -23.84 2.46 -5.36
N VAL A 78 -25.01 3.00 -5.01
CA VAL A 78 -25.38 4.40 -5.30
C VAL A 78 -24.47 5.35 -4.51
N ILE A 79 -24.25 5.07 -3.23
CA ILE A 79 -23.35 5.86 -2.36
C ILE A 79 -21.94 5.86 -2.96
N PHE A 80 -21.41 4.71 -3.35
CA PHE A 80 -20.08 4.61 -3.98
C PHE A 80 -19.98 5.39 -5.29
N SER A 81 -21.03 5.39 -6.12
CA SER A 81 -21.06 6.14 -7.38
C SER A 81 -21.01 7.65 -7.19
N LEU A 82 -21.42 8.16 -6.03
CA LEU A 82 -21.39 9.57 -5.69
C LEU A 82 -20.01 10.05 -5.20
N ILE A 83 -19.14 9.15 -4.74
CA ILE A 83 -17.85 9.50 -4.14
C ILE A 83 -16.99 10.39 -5.08
N PRO A 84 -16.80 10.07 -6.37
CA PRO A 84 -15.98 10.91 -7.25
C PRO A 84 -16.53 12.34 -7.34
N LYS A 85 -17.83 12.48 -7.53
CA LYS A 85 -18.49 13.80 -7.63
C LYS A 85 -18.36 14.62 -6.35
N LEU A 86 -18.52 13.98 -5.19
CA LEU A 86 -18.37 14.62 -3.88
C LEU A 86 -16.93 15.04 -3.64
N ASN A 87 -15.97 14.16 -3.91
CA ASN A 87 -14.54 14.47 -3.78
C ASN A 87 -14.16 15.66 -4.66
N ASP A 88 -14.51 15.65 -5.94
CA ASP A 88 -14.15 16.71 -6.89
C ASP A 88 -14.83 18.05 -6.53
N GLY A 89 -16.09 17.99 -6.11
CA GLY A 89 -16.80 19.18 -5.63
C GLY A 89 -16.15 19.81 -4.40
N MET A 90 -15.77 19.00 -3.43
CA MET A 90 -15.12 19.47 -2.20
C MET A 90 -13.68 19.95 -2.44
N VAL A 91 -12.92 19.29 -3.30
CA VAL A 91 -11.56 19.73 -3.71
C VAL A 91 -11.62 21.08 -4.40
N LYS A 92 -12.61 21.32 -5.26
CA LYS A 92 -12.80 22.62 -5.93
C LYS A 92 -13.19 23.74 -4.96
N ARG A 93 -14.00 23.45 -3.95
CA ARG A 93 -14.60 24.45 -3.07
C ARG A 93 -13.77 24.78 -1.83
N TYR A 94 -13.04 23.81 -1.24
CA TYR A 94 -12.38 23.98 0.05
C TYR A 94 -10.86 23.83 -0.02
N GLN A 95 -10.15 24.87 0.41
CA GLN A 95 -8.68 24.89 0.39
C GLN A 95 -8.05 23.89 1.37
N TRP A 96 -8.69 23.64 2.52
CA TRP A 96 -8.21 22.65 3.47
C TRP A 96 -8.22 21.23 2.89
N VAL A 97 -9.20 20.89 2.04
CA VAL A 97 -9.28 19.59 1.33
C VAL A 97 -8.13 19.48 0.32
N ARG A 98 -7.85 20.55 -0.42
CA ARG A 98 -6.68 20.59 -1.33
C ARG A 98 -5.37 20.37 -0.57
N ASN A 99 -5.21 21.04 0.57
CA ASN A 99 -4.02 20.88 1.40
C ASN A 99 -3.90 19.46 1.99
N LEU A 100 -5.03 18.83 2.34
CA LEU A 100 -5.07 17.47 2.85
C LEU A 100 -4.68 16.46 1.75
N ASN A 101 -5.21 16.63 0.55
CA ASN A 101 -4.89 15.80 -0.61
C ASN A 101 -3.45 16.06 -1.10
N ALA A 102 -2.98 17.32 -1.11
CA ALA A 102 -1.61 17.66 -1.49
C ALA A 102 -0.56 16.97 -0.61
N ARG A 103 -0.81 16.85 0.69
CA ARG A 103 0.06 16.07 1.60
C ARG A 103 0.15 14.61 1.21
N SER A 104 -0.88 14.06 0.61
CA SER A 104 -0.89 12.68 0.09
C SER A 104 -0.05 12.57 -1.18
N HIS A 105 -0.27 13.46 -2.15
CA HIS A 105 0.50 13.49 -3.40
C HIS A 105 1.98 13.80 -3.16
N THR A 106 2.30 14.67 -2.21
CA THR A 106 3.70 15.01 -1.87
C THR A 106 4.50 13.80 -1.39
N MET A 107 3.85 12.76 -0.87
CA MET A 107 4.51 11.51 -0.46
C MET A 107 4.64 10.49 -1.61
N GLU A 108 3.78 10.59 -2.61
CA GLU A 108 3.78 9.74 -3.80
C GLU A 108 4.86 10.16 -4.80
N GLU A 109 5.21 11.46 -4.86
CA GLU A 109 6.26 12.00 -5.73
C GLU A 109 7.54 12.27 -4.96
N LEU A 110 8.70 12.21 -5.63
CA LEU A 110 9.94 12.71 -5.06
C LEU A 110 9.83 14.24 -4.86
N PRO A 111 10.45 14.80 -3.80
CA PRO A 111 10.47 16.24 -3.60
C PRO A 111 10.99 16.98 -4.83
N GLN A 112 10.38 18.12 -5.20
CA GLN A 112 10.79 18.94 -6.37
C GLN A 112 12.27 19.39 -6.34
N GLN A 113 12.89 19.39 -5.17
CA GLN A 113 14.32 19.70 -4.96
C GLN A 113 15.18 18.44 -4.86
N THR A 114 14.71 17.28 -5.41
CA THR A 114 15.49 16.05 -5.41
C THR A 114 16.72 16.23 -6.29
N ASP A 115 17.88 15.89 -5.73
CA ASP A 115 19.19 15.97 -6.38
C ASP A 115 19.18 15.14 -7.68
N GLY A 116 19.74 15.64 -8.77
CA GLY A 116 19.73 14.98 -10.08
C GLY A 116 20.28 13.53 -10.08
N LYS A 117 21.11 13.19 -9.09
CA LYS A 117 21.62 11.81 -8.88
C LYS A 117 20.54 10.77 -8.56
N TYR A 118 19.32 11.19 -8.19
CA TYR A 118 18.20 10.30 -7.94
C TYR A 118 17.24 10.20 -9.13
N LEU A 119 17.54 10.88 -10.24
CA LEU A 119 16.71 10.93 -11.44
C LEU A 119 17.21 10.01 -12.56
N GLY A 120 18.41 9.45 -12.44
CA GLY A 120 18.99 8.51 -13.41
C GLY A 120 20.22 7.83 -12.87
N GLY A 121 20.49 6.60 -13.31
CA GLY A 121 21.63 5.79 -12.87
C GLY A 121 21.59 5.38 -11.39
N HIS A 122 20.41 5.43 -10.79
CA HIS A 122 20.20 5.11 -9.38
C HIS A 122 19.59 3.71 -9.20
N VAL A 123 19.56 3.25 -7.95
CA VAL A 123 18.91 2.01 -7.53
C VAL A 123 17.51 2.31 -7.02
N VAL A 124 16.49 1.63 -7.53
CA VAL A 124 15.14 1.63 -6.91
C VAL A 124 15.09 0.47 -5.91
N LEU A 125 14.91 0.80 -4.63
CA LEU A 125 14.89 -0.17 -3.53
C LEU A 125 13.47 -0.29 -2.97
N VAL A 126 12.84 -1.42 -3.22
CA VAL A 126 11.43 -1.68 -2.84
C VAL A 126 11.34 -2.35 -1.48
N GLY A 127 10.55 -1.73 -0.60
CA GLY A 127 10.31 -2.17 0.76
C GLY A 127 11.32 -1.63 1.79
N HIS A 128 10.89 -1.47 3.03
CA HIS A 128 11.72 -1.00 4.15
C HIS A 128 11.94 -2.09 5.21
N THR A 129 12.40 -3.25 4.76
CA THR A 129 12.74 -4.42 5.58
C THR A 129 14.12 -4.32 6.23
N SER A 130 14.51 -5.32 7.02
CA SER A 130 15.87 -5.40 7.59
C SER A 130 16.95 -5.50 6.51
N LEU A 131 16.66 -6.22 5.40
CA LEU A 131 17.55 -6.34 4.25
C LEU A 131 17.73 -5.00 3.55
N SER A 132 16.63 -4.33 3.20
CA SER A 132 16.68 -3.04 2.50
C SER A 132 17.37 -1.95 3.34
N LYS A 133 17.19 -1.95 4.66
CA LYS A 133 17.92 -1.05 5.58
C LYS A 133 19.42 -1.27 5.53
N ARG A 134 19.87 -2.53 5.51
CA ARG A 134 21.31 -2.86 5.37
C ARG A 134 21.85 -2.46 4.01
N LEU A 135 21.11 -2.73 2.93
CA LEU A 135 21.47 -2.31 1.57
C LEU A 135 21.56 -0.80 1.48
N SER A 136 20.54 -0.07 1.91
CA SER A 136 20.53 1.40 1.91
C SER A 136 21.69 2.00 2.71
N LYS A 137 22.04 1.42 3.88
CA LYS A 137 23.21 1.84 4.66
C LYS A 137 24.52 1.61 3.88
N THR A 138 24.62 0.50 3.18
CA THR A 138 25.80 0.16 2.38
C THR A 138 25.90 1.03 1.13
N PHE A 139 24.79 1.29 0.45
CA PHE A 139 24.73 2.18 -0.71
C PHE A 139 25.20 3.58 -0.35
N ARG A 140 24.74 4.14 0.77
CA ARG A 140 25.20 5.45 1.25
C ARG A 140 26.69 5.49 1.56
N LYS A 141 27.25 4.42 2.15
CA LYS A 141 28.70 4.34 2.42
C LYS A 141 29.55 4.29 1.16
N ARG A 142 28.98 3.80 0.04
CA ARG A 142 29.62 3.66 -1.25
C ARG A 142 29.23 4.73 -2.27
N ASP A 143 28.49 5.74 -1.82
CA ASP A 143 27.94 6.83 -2.65
C ASP A 143 27.07 6.33 -3.81
N ILE A 144 26.36 5.21 -3.60
CA ILE A 144 25.38 4.68 -4.56
C ILE A 144 24.03 5.36 -4.31
N SER A 145 23.60 6.14 -5.30
CA SER A 145 22.29 6.81 -5.28
C SER A 145 21.16 5.80 -5.31
N HIS A 146 20.17 5.95 -4.42
CA HIS A 146 19.01 5.05 -4.39
C HIS A 146 17.75 5.76 -3.91
N VAL A 147 16.62 5.32 -4.45
CA VAL A 147 15.27 5.77 -4.08
C VAL A 147 14.56 4.61 -3.40
N ILE A 148 13.98 4.84 -2.24
CA ILE A 148 13.24 3.81 -1.49
C ILE A 148 11.76 3.94 -1.82
N VAL A 149 11.12 2.82 -2.15
CA VAL A 149 9.66 2.73 -2.34
C VAL A 149 9.06 1.92 -1.21
N ASP A 150 8.05 2.49 -0.52
CA ASP A 150 7.35 1.79 0.56
C ASP A 150 5.87 2.14 0.56
N THR A 151 5.00 1.19 0.91
CA THR A 151 3.56 1.44 0.98
C THR A 151 3.16 2.32 2.16
N SER A 152 3.97 2.32 3.23
CA SER A 152 3.73 3.09 4.44
C SER A 152 4.18 4.55 4.29
N ARG A 153 3.22 5.46 4.24
CA ARG A 153 3.48 6.92 4.23
C ARG A 153 4.26 7.39 5.44
N GLU A 154 4.05 6.76 6.59
CA GLU A 154 4.77 7.10 7.82
C GLU A 154 6.26 6.76 7.70
N VAL A 155 6.57 5.59 7.13
CA VAL A 155 7.95 5.17 6.84
C VAL A 155 8.61 6.15 5.87
N VAL A 156 7.94 6.48 4.77
CA VAL A 156 8.45 7.43 3.76
C VAL A 156 8.68 8.81 4.37
N ALA A 157 7.75 9.33 5.19
CA ALA A 157 7.92 10.60 5.88
C ALA A 157 9.17 10.62 6.77
N LYS A 158 9.43 9.52 7.47
CA LYS A 158 10.59 9.34 8.35
C LYS A 158 11.90 9.27 7.56
N LEU A 159 11.90 8.56 6.43
CA LEU A 159 13.04 8.47 5.52
C LEU A 159 13.41 9.84 4.94
N ARG A 160 12.42 10.58 4.44
CA ARG A 160 12.61 11.94 3.90
C ARG A 160 13.13 12.92 4.94
N LYS A 161 12.60 12.86 6.18
CA LYS A 161 13.10 13.67 7.30
C LYS A 161 14.59 13.42 7.58
N ASN A 162 15.06 12.20 7.30
CA ASN A 162 16.46 11.80 7.42
C ASN A 162 17.27 12.04 6.14
N GLY A 163 16.77 12.85 5.20
CA GLY A 163 17.45 13.20 3.95
C GLY A 163 17.53 12.07 2.92
N GLN A 164 16.69 11.04 3.03
CA GLN A 164 16.66 9.94 2.07
C GLN A 164 15.58 10.16 1.00
N ALA A 165 15.92 9.88 -0.25
CA ALA A 165 14.95 9.88 -1.33
C ALA A 165 13.99 8.68 -1.17
N ALA A 166 12.71 8.94 -1.04
CA ALA A 166 11.72 7.91 -0.85
C ALA A 166 10.35 8.29 -1.45
N VAL A 167 9.60 7.32 -1.94
CA VAL A 167 8.28 7.44 -2.57
C VAL A 167 7.31 6.49 -1.88
N SER A 168 6.09 6.95 -1.63
CA SER A 168 5.03 6.13 -1.06
C SER A 168 4.04 5.69 -2.14
N GLY A 169 3.77 4.40 -2.21
CA GLY A 169 2.75 3.85 -3.12
C GLY A 169 2.74 2.33 -3.12
N GLU A 170 1.77 1.76 -3.82
CA GLU A 170 1.69 0.32 -4.04
C GLU A 170 2.83 -0.13 -4.96
N TYR A 171 3.50 -1.22 -4.61
CA TYR A 171 4.71 -1.68 -5.30
C TYR A 171 4.47 -2.07 -6.76
N ALA A 172 3.32 -2.68 -7.06
CA ALA A 172 2.96 -3.09 -8.41
C ALA A 172 2.30 -1.97 -9.24
N ASP A 173 2.00 -0.80 -8.65
CA ASP A 173 1.41 0.31 -9.37
C ASP A 173 2.44 0.97 -10.31
N PRO A 174 2.20 1.00 -11.64
CA PRO A 174 3.07 1.69 -12.59
C PRO A 174 3.33 3.16 -12.23
N VAL A 175 2.36 3.85 -11.66
CA VAL A 175 2.52 5.25 -11.23
C VAL A 175 3.58 5.37 -10.15
N THR A 176 3.58 4.48 -9.17
CA THR A 176 4.59 4.43 -8.10
C THR A 176 6.00 4.21 -8.67
N LEU A 177 6.13 3.29 -9.64
CA LEU A 177 7.41 3.01 -10.31
C LEU A 177 7.90 4.21 -11.14
N VAL A 178 7.00 4.91 -11.83
CA VAL A 178 7.33 6.15 -12.55
C VAL A 178 7.80 7.23 -11.59
N GLN A 179 7.15 7.39 -10.44
CA GLN A 179 7.52 8.36 -9.42
C GLN A 179 8.86 8.05 -8.75
N ALA A 180 9.26 6.77 -8.73
CA ALA A 180 10.60 6.34 -8.31
C ALA A 180 11.66 6.50 -9.42
N HIS A 181 11.29 7.08 -10.58
CA HIS A 181 12.13 7.23 -11.77
C HIS A 181 12.73 5.92 -12.29
N THR A 182 11.98 4.82 -12.21
CA THR A 182 12.39 3.49 -12.66
C THR A 182 12.81 3.47 -14.13
N THR A 183 12.23 4.34 -14.97
CA THR A 183 12.57 4.49 -16.38
C THR A 183 14.07 4.74 -16.62
N ASN A 184 14.72 5.46 -15.71
CA ASN A 184 16.14 5.85 -15.82
C ASN A 184 17.01 5.18 -14.73
N ALA A 185 16.49 4.20 -14.00
CA ALA A 185 17.21 3.49 -12.96
C ALA A 185 18.12 2.40 -13.55
N ASP A 186 19.26 2.15 -12.93
CA ASP A 186 20.18 1.08 -13.29
C ASP A 186 19.68 -0.30 -12.86
N CYS A 187 19.03 -0.35 -11.72
CA CYS A 187 18.47 -1.60 -11.22
C CYS A 187 17.29 -1.38 -10.24
N LEU A 188 16.47 -2.41 -10.15
CA LEU A 188 15.39 -2.56 -9.19
C LEU A 188 15.77 -3.66 -8.18
N VAL A 189 15.76 -3.32 -6.91
CA VAL A 189 16.03 -4.26 -5.82
C VAL A 189 14.76 -4.46 -5.01
N ILE A 190 14.23 -5.67 -5.04
CA ILE A 190 13.00 -6.04 -4.33
C ILE A 190 13.39 -6.80 -3.07
N ALA A 191 13.30 -6.12 -1.94
CA ALA A 191 13.68 -6.63 -0.62
C ALA A 191 12.48 -6.71 0.33
N THR A 192 11.30 -6.95 -0.21
CA THR A 192 10.09 -7.17 0.58
C THR A 192 9.78 -8.66 0.66
N GLY A 193 9.05 -9.06 1.73
CA GLY A 193 8.49 -10.41 1.82
C GLY A 193 7.30 -10.58 0.89
N ASP A 194 6.63 -11.72 1.02
CA ASP A 194 5.45 -12.12 0.28
C ASP A 194 4.61 -10.91 -0.21
N THR A 195 4.92 -10.46 -1.44
CA THR A 195 4.30 -9.26 -2.00
C THR A 195 3.33 -9.69 -3.07
N PRO A 196 2.02 -9.54 -2.83
CA PRO A 196 1.03 -9.74 -3.87
C PRO A 196 1.39 -8.91 -5.10
N GLY A 197 1.44 -9.54 -6.27
CA GLY A 197 1.76 -8.84 -7.51
C GLY A 197 3.25 -8.65 -7.79
N LEU A 198 4.14 -9.44 -7.17
CA LEU A 198 5.59 -9.38 -7.43
C LEU A 198 5.94 -9.53 -8.92
N THR A 199 5.35 -10.52 -9.58
CA THR A 199 5.51 -10.72 -11.04
C THR A 199 5.05 -9.50 -11.82
N GLN A 200 3.88 -8.96 -11.48
CA GLN A 200 3.33 -7.76 -12.12
C GLN A 200 4.23 -6.54 -11.91
N MET A 201 4.82 -6.39 -10.72
CA MET A 201 5.78 -5.31 -10.44
C MET A 201 7.00 -5.41 -11.34
N ILE A 202 7.57 -6.61 -11.51
CA ILE A 202 8.72 -6.86 -12.37
C ILE A 202 8.37 -6.57 -13.84
N GLU A 203 7.21 -7.04 -14.31
CA GLU A 203 6.71 -6.78 -15.65
C GLU A 203 6.52 -5.29 -15.91
N ASN A 204 5.88 -4.58 -14.98
CA ASN A 204 5.68 -3.13 -15.08
C ASN A 204 7.01 -2.37 -15.08
N ALA A 205 7.98 -2.77 -14.24
CA ALA A 205 9.30 -2.16 -14.24
C ALA A 205 10.05 -2.38 -15.55
N LYS A 206 9.97 -3.59 -16.12
CA LYS A 206 10.56 -3.90 -17.44
C LYS A 206 9.83 -3.22 -18.60
N MET A 207 8.53 -2.99 -18.47
CA MET A 207 7.77 -2.21 -19.46
C MET A 207 8.22 -0.74 -19.46
N LEU A 208 8.52 -0.17 -18.30
CA LEU A 208 9.03 1.19 -18.14
C LEU A 208 10.50 1.32 -18.54
N ASN A 209 11.31 0.29 -18.27
CA ASN A 209 12.73 0.23 -18.56
C ASN A 209 13.14 -1.19 -18.96
N PRO A 210 13.14 -1.54 -20.26
CA PRO A 210 13.48 -2.88 -20.73
C PRO A 210 14.89 -3.35 -20.35
N ALA A 211 15.82 -2.42 -20.11
CA ALA A 211 17.20 -2.72 -19.75
C ALA A 211 17.43 -2.85 -18.22
N ILE A 212 16.38 -2.67 -17.40
CA ILE A 212 16.53 -2.69 -15.96
C ILE A 212 16.90 -4.09 -15.45
N ARG A 213 17.96 -4.17 -14.65
CA ARG A 213 18.33 -5.40 -13.93
C ARG A 213 17.53 -5.50 -12.64
N VAL A 214 16.92 -6.65 -12.42
CA VAL A 214 16.08 -6.88 -11.22
C VAL A 214 16.80 -7.82 -10.26
N PHE A 215 16.90 -7.41 -9.01
CA PHE A 215 17.43 -8.20 -7.91
C PHE A 215 16.32 -8.45 -6.92
N VAL A 216 15.95 -9.72 -6.71
CA VAL A 216 14.78 -10.06 -5.89
C VAL A 216 15.13 -11.13 -4.87
N GLN A 217 14.61 -10.97 -3.65
CA GLN A 217 14.65 -11.99 -2.62
C GLN A 217 13.44 -12.92 -2.80
N ALA A 218 13.67 -14.21 -2.99
CA ALA A 218 12.65 -15.24 -3.00
C ALA A 218 12.57 -15.94 -1.64
N TYR A 219 11.36 -16.35 -1.26
CA TYR A 219 11.06 -16.99 0.02
C TYR A 219 10.77 -18.49 -0.13
N SER A 220 10.51 -18.98 -1.34
CA SER A 220 10.34 -20.39 -1.64
C SER A 220 11.17 -20.83 -2.85
N LYS A 221 11.28 -22.15 -3.05
CA LYS A 221 11.93 -22.71 -4.25
C LYS A 221 11.12 -22.45 -5.49
N GLU A 222 9.82 -22.60 -5.38
CA GLU A 222 8.84 -22.39 -6.46
C GLU A 222 8.92 -20.93 -6.96
N GLU A 223 8.96 -19.97 -6.03
CA GLU A 223 9.11 -18.56 -6.36
C GLU A 223 10.47 -18.30 -7.05
N LYS A 224 11.55 -18.90 -6.57
CA LYS A 224 12.87 -18.81 -7.19
C LYS A 224 12.87 -19.32 -8.63
N GLU A 225 12.24 -20.46 -8.89
CA GLU A 225 12.13 -21.04 -10.23
C GLU A 225 11.27 -20.17 -11.15
N LEU A 226 10.12 -19.70 -10.66
CA LEU A 226 9.21 -18.83 -11.42
C LEU A 226 9.89 -17.52 -11.82
N LEU A 227 10.50 -16.83 -10.87
CA LEU A 227 11.15 -15.53 -11.12
C LEU A 227 12.45 -15.68 -11.89
N GLY A 228 13.20 -16.76 -11.67
CA GLY A 228 14.46 -17.05 -12.36
C GLY A 228 14.27 -17.39 -13.84
N ALA A 229 13.08 -17.74 -14.28
CA ALA A 229 12.75 -17.92 -15.69
C ALA A 229 12.57 -16.59 -16.44
N MET A 230 12.45 -15.46 -15.73
CA MET A 230 12.31 -14.13 -16.33
C MET A 230 13.68 -13.58 -16.75
N PRO A 231 13.83 -12.95 -17.93
CA PRO A 231 15.11 -12.39 -18.38
C PRO A 231 15.59 -11.26 -17.46
N ASP A 232 16.91 -11.19 -17.21
CA ASP A 232 17.59 -10.18 -16.37
C ASP A 232 17.03 -10.04 -14.95
N VAL A 233 16.51 -11.15 -14.40
CA VAL A 233 16.07 -11.24 -13.00
C VAL A 233 17.02 -12.12 -12.22
N HIS A 234 17.66 -11.54 -11.21
CA HIS A 234 18.60 -12.21 -10.31
C HIS A 234 17.87 -12.54 -9.00
N VAL A 235 17.65 -13.82 -8.75
CA VAL A 235 16.87 -14.30 -7.61
C VAL A 235 17.78 -14.85 -6.52
N TYR A 236 17.60 -14.33 -5.32
CA TYR A 236 18.35 -14.72 -4.13
C TYR A 236 17.43 -15.34 -3.09
N ARG A 237 17.73 -16.56 -2.66
CA ARG A 237 17.18 -17.15 -1.44
C ARG A 237 18.20 -17.05 -0.34
N TRP A 238 17.76 -16.64 0.84
CA TRP A 238 18.67 -16.44 1.96
C TRP A 238 19.34 -17.75 2.41
N GLU A 239 18.61 -18.89 2.37
CA GLU A 239 19.15 -20.20 2.73
C GLU A 239 20.26 -20.63 1.78
N ASP A 240 20.06 -20.47 0.48
CA ASP A 240 21.08 -20.85 -0.53
C ASP A 240 22.34 -19.99 -0.33
N THR A 241 22.15 -18.66 -0.25
CA THR A 241 23.26 -17.72 -0.10
C THR A 241 24.02 -17.95 1.21
N LEU A 242 23.32 -18.24 2.30
CA LEU A 242 23.95 -18.54 3.59
C LEU A 242 24.70 -19.86 3.55
N SER A 243 24.09 -20.90 2.96
CA SER A 243 24.73 -22.21 2.77
C SER A 243 26.02 -22.10 1.98
N ASP A 244 25.99 -21.39 0.85
CA ASP A 244 27.18 -21.21 0.01
C ASP A 244 28.28 -20.44 0.74
N ALA A 245 27.92 -19.40 1.49
CA ALA A 245 28.87 -18.65 2.31
C ALA A 245 29.50 -19.53 3.42
N MET A 246 28.69 -20.34 4.11
CA MET A 246 29.19 -21.26 5.12
C MET A 246 30.14 -22.31 4.54
N VAL A 247 29.76 -22.93 3.41
CA VAL A 247 30.60 -23.91 2.72
C VAL A 247 31.92 -23.27 2.30
N HIS A 248 31.88 -22.06 1.73
CA HIS A 248 33.07 -21.32 1.35
C HIS A 248 34.02 -21.08 2.54
N ASP A 249 33.49 -20.64 3.68
CA ASP A 249 34.31 -20.39 4.88
C ASP A 249 34.87 -21.68 5.51
N ILE A 250 34.08 -22.77 5.51
CA ILE A 250 34.52 -24.08 5.97
C ILE A 250 35.72 -24.59 5.10
N LEU A 251 35.61 -24.43 3.78
CA LEU A 251 36.68 -24.88 2.86
C LEU A 251 37.95 -24.03 2.99
N LYS A 252 37.81 -22.71 3.19
CA LYS A 252 38.98 -21.84 3.46
C LYS A 252 39.71 -22.24 4.75
N GLY A 253 38.99 -22.61 5.81
CA GLY A 253 39.61 -23.08 7.06
C GLY A 253 40.27 -24.43 6.97
N LYS A 254 40.02 -25.23 5.90
CA LYS A 254 40.71 -26.52 5.67
C LYS A 254 41.98 -26.39 4.84
N SER A 255 42.23 -25.23 4.23
CA SER A 255 43.41 -24.94 3.38
C SER A 255 44.50 -24.17 4.12
N ALA A 256 44.32 -23.92 5.41
CA ALA A 256 45.31 -23.36 6.34
C ALA A 256 45.77 -24.43 7.33
#